data_96df3692fd771b7c28dc8e61f3613cd9
#
_entry.id   96df3692fd771b7c28dc8e61f3613cd9
#
_cell.length_a   1.000
_cell.length_b   1.000
_cell.length_c   1.000
_cell.angle_alpha   90.00
_cell.angle_beta   90.00
_cell.angle_gamma   90.00
#
_symmetry.space_group_name_H-M   'P 1'
#
loop_
_entity.id
_entity.type
_entity.pdbx_description
1 polymer ?
#
loop_
_entity_poly.entity_id
_entity_poly.type
_entity_poly.pdbx_seq_one_letter_code
_entity_poly.pdbx_strand_id
1 'polypeptide(L)'
;ATEYFNFFTDAFPEPPSNFSTVYPENNEAGIGTQITFSWNRSSDPDPLDRIHYQVIYATNWDDSSTYIYSDAVEDTFLTIELDDNSQYFWKVLASDLDNFSVGSNDDQYSSFTVGTLLIDSELIPVNFALHQNYPNPFNPSTQIKFDLPKDIMVSLTIFDLMGRKIKSLVNSVRPAGFQSVSWDATNDYGER
;
A
#
# COMPACT_ATOMS: atom_id res chain seq x y z
N ALA A 1 -63.47 -16.31 -12.30
CA ALA A 1 -62.06 -15.93 -12.11
C ALA A 1 -61.83 -15.82 -10.62
N THR A 2 -60.87 -16.60 -10.08
CA THR A 2 -60.49 -16.54 -8.67
C THR A 2 -59.29 -15.60 -8.62
N GLU A 3 -59.45 -14.42 -8.02
CA GLU A 3 -58.34 -13.54 -7.79
C GLU A 3 -57.63 -14.03 -6.53
N TYR A 4 -56.30 -14.26 -6.64
CA TYR A 4 -55.44 -14.57 -5.54
C TYR A 4 -54.77 -13.28 -5.10
N PHE A 5 -55.03 -12.89 -3.86
CA PHE A 5 -54.29 -11.81 -3.20
C PHE A 5 -53.13 -12.43 -2.39
N ASN A 6 -51.91 -12.13 -2.75
CA ASN A 6 -50.77 -12.49 -1.94
C ASN A 6 -50.60 -11.40 -0.87
N PHE A 7 -50.74 -11.77 0.38
CA PHE A 7 -50.31 -10.94 1.52
C PHE A 7 -48.90 -11.37 1.92
N PHE A 8 -47.99 -10.48 1.85
CA PHE A 8 -46.72 -10.64 2.51
C PHE A 8 -46.91 -10.12 3.95
N THR A 9 -46.74 -10.96 4.93
CA THR A 9 -46.70 -10.54 6.32
C THR A 9 -45.24 -10.47 6.67
N ASP A 10 -44.67 -9.27 6.71
CA ASP A 10 -43.40 -9.02 7.40
C ASP A 10 -43.65 -9.30 8.86
N ALA A 11 -43.32 -10.51 9.28
CA ALA A 11 -43.55 -10.92 10.65
C ALA A 11 -42.51 -10.34 11.59
N PHE A 12 -41.26 -10.13 11.11
CA PHE A 12 -40.17 -9.49 11.82
C PHE A 12 -39.17 -8.92 10.78
N PRO A 13 -38.75 -7.66 10.90
CA PRO A 13 -37.69 -7.11 10.08
C PRO A 13 -36.39 -7.89 10.27
N GLU A 14 -35.71 -8.23 9.18
CA GLU A 14 -34.46 -8.98 9.16
C GLU A 14 -33.33 -8.09 8.64
N PRO A 15 -32.09 -8.23 9.13
CA PRO A 15 -30.98 -7.42 8.67
C PRO A 15 -30.55 -7.83 7.26
N PRO A 16 -29.88 -6.92 6.51
CA PRO A 16 -29.22 -7.22 5.26
C PRO A 16 -28.27 -8.41 5.36
N SER A 17 -28.10 -9.16 4.27
CA SER A 17 -27.19 -10.30 4.23
C SER A 17 -25.72 -9.87 4.28
N ASN A 18 -24.86 -10.77 4.77
CA ASN A 18 -23.40 -10.56 4.75
C ASN A 18 -22.91 -10.34 3.32
N PHE A 19 -21.89 -9.48 3.19
CA PHE A 19 -21.25 -9.15 1.92
C PHE A 19 -19.78 -8.85 2.15
N SER A 20 -19.00 -8.71 1.08
CA SER A 20 -17.57 -8.45 1.15
C SER A 20 -17.15 -7.24 0.34
N THR A 21 -16.06 -6.62 0.75
CA THR A 21 -15.36 -5.60 -0.04
C THR A 21 -14.66 -6.26 -1.24
N VAL A 22 -14.47 -5.48 -2.32
CA VAL A 22 -13.79 -5.92 -3.54
C VAL A 22 -12.54 -5.09 -3.78
N TYR A 23 -12.63 -3.76 -3.71
CA TYR A 23 -11.51 -2.87 -3.97
C TYR A 23 -11.59 -1.63 -3.06
N PRO A 24 -10.48 -1.13 -2.49
CA PRO A 24 -9.11 -1.68 -2.53
C PRO A 24 -8.98 -3.05 -1.86
N GLU A 25 -8.04 -3.88 -2.32
CA GLU A 25 -7.73 -5.14 -1.64
C GLU A 25 -7.07 -4.90 -0.27
N ASN A 26 -7.21 -5.85 0.64
CA ASN A 26 -6.59 -5.71 1.95
C ASN A 26 -5.05 -5.70 1.83
N ASN A 27 -4.42 -4.69 2.43
CA ASN A 27 -2.98 -4.39 2.36
C ASN A 27 -2.49 -3.96 0.97
N GLU A 28 -3.38 -3.52 0.07
CA GLU A 28 -2.96 -2.96 -1.21
C GLU A 28 -2.17 -1.66 -1.00
N ALA A 29 -1.15 -1.45 -1.84
CA ALA A 29 -0.24 -0.32 -1.71
C ALA A 29 -0.08 0.44 -3.02
N GLY A 30 0.24 1.73 -2.91
CA GLY A 30 0.55 2.56 -4.07
C GLY A 30 -0.67 3.01 -4.86
N ILE A 31 -1.84 3.06 -4.23
CA ILE A 31 -3.08 3.50 -4.87
C ILE A 31 -3.05 5.03 -5.05
N GLY A 32 -3.61 5.53 -6.14
CA GLY A 32 -3.77 6.99 -6.36
C GLY A 32 -4.73 7.63 -5.36
N THR A 33 -4.69 8.95 -5.24
CA THR A 33 -5.54 9.71 -4.28
C THR A 33 -7.02 9.64 -4.58
N GLN A 34 -7.42 9.48 -5.84
CA GLN A 34 -8.81 9.27 -6.24
C GLN A 34 -9.10 7.77 -6.30
N ILE A 35 -9.86 7.28 -5.32
CA ILE A 35 -10.11 5.85 -5.13
C ILE A 35 -11.57 5.55 -5.33
N THR A 36 -11.88 4.54 -6.15
CA THR A 36 -13.23 3.99 -6.27
C THR A 36 -13.35 2.74 -5.41
N PHE A 37 -13.88 2.89 -4.22
CA PHE A 37 -14.25 1.77 -3.37
C PHE A 37 -15.33 0.95 -4.03
N SER A 38 -15.25 -0.37 -3.92
CA SER A 38 -16.28 -1.27 -4.44
C SER A 38 -16.48 -2.49 -3.54
N TRP A 39 -17.71 -3.03 -3.57
CA TRP A 39 -18.13 -4.16 -2.74
C TRP A 39 -19.18 -5.00 -3.44
N ASN A 40 -19.39 -6.21 -2.94
CA ASN A 40 -20.47 -7.06 -3.41
C ASN A 40 -21.80 -6.57 -2.88
N ARG A 41 -22.86 -6.77 -3.67
CA ARG A 41 -24.20 -6.39 -3.25
C ARG A 41 -24.65 -7.28 -2.08
N SER A 42 -25.18 -6.65 -1.02
CA SER A 42 -25.99 -7.31 -0.02
C SER A 42 -27.42 -7.48 -0.53
N SER A 43 -28.15 -8.45 -0.02
CA SER A 43 -29.57 -8.66 -0.28
C SER A 43 -30.35 -8.59 1.02
N ASP A 44 -31.59 -8.13 0.95
CA ASP A 44 -32.49 -8.12 2.08
C ASP A 44 -33.57 -9.18 1.89
N PRO A 45 -33.91 -9.97 2.95
CA PRO A 45 -35.03 -10.89 2.91
C PRO A 45 -36.39 -10.18 2.80
N ASP A 46 -36.46 -8.93 3.28
CA ASP A 46 -37.70 -8.15 3.28
C ASP A 46 -37.96 -7.54 1.87
N PRO A 47 -39.08 -7.87 1.22
CA PRO A 47 -39.25 -7.69 -0.23
C PRO A 47 -39.29 -6.24 -0.72
N LEU A 48 -39.46 -5.29 0.16
CA LEU A 48 -39.59 -3.85 -0.15
C LEU A 48 -38.42 -3.02 0.33
N ASP A 49 -37.48 -3.61 1.05
CA ASP A 49 -36.39 -2.88 1.63
C ASP A 49 -35.30 -2.57 0.63
N ARG A 50 -34.84 -1.33 0.71
CA ARG A 50 -33.71 -0.83 -0.07
C ARG A 50 -32.50 -0.77 0.81
N ILE A 51 -31.41 -1.35 0.31
CA ILE A 51 -30.15 -1.33 0.99
C ILE A 51 -29.40 -0.06 0.59
N HIS A 52 -28.94 0.68 1.60
CA HIS A 52 -28.04 1.80 1.44
C HIS A 52 -26.66 1.41 2.00
N TYR A 53 -25.61 1.84 1.33
CA TYR A 53 -24.23 1.55 1.72
C TYR A 53 -23.55 2.83 2.16
N GLN A 54 -22.78 2.74 3.20
CA GLN A 54 -21.93 3.83 3.70
C GLN A 54 -20.50 3.33 3.87
N VAL A 55 -19.54 3.99 3.23
CA VAL A 55 -18.12 3.71 3.43
C VAL A 55 -17.66 4.40 4.70
N ILE A 56 -17.03 3.64 5.59
CA ILE A 56 -16.38 4.14 6.80
C ILE A 56 -14.88 3.98 6.59
N TYR A 57 -14.11 5.04 6.74
CA TYR A 57 -12.66 5.00 6.60
C TYR A 57 -11.97 5.87 7.63
N ALA A 58 -10.74 5.53 7.98
CA ALA A 58 -9.96 6.20 9.01
C ALA A 58 -8.46 6.00 8.79
N THR A 59 -7.65 6.91 9.30
CA THR A 59 -6.19 6.75 9.37
C THR A 59 -5.72 5.98 10.60
N ASN A 60 -6.58 5.88 11.62
CA ASN A 60 -6.33 5.08 12.81
C ASN A 60 -7.65 4.40 13.25
N TRP A 61 -7.72 3.06 13.12
CA TRP A 61 -8.95 2.33 13.46
C TRP A 61 -9.18 2.16 14.95
N ASP A 62 -8.15 2.32 15.78
CA ASP A 62 -8.26 2.26 17.25
C ASP A 62 -8.80 3.57 17.86
N ASP A 63 -8.86 4.64 17.07
CA ASP A 63 -9.38 5.94 17.46
C ASP A 63 -10.62 6.33 16.65
N SER A 64 -11.79 6.11 17.23
CA SER A 64 -13.07 6.42 16.57
C SER A 64 -13.27 7.90 16.22
N SER A 65 -12.48 8.82 16.80
CA SER A 65 -12.51 10.24 16.44
C SER A 65 -11.94 10.49 15.03
N THR A 66 -11.21 9.55 14.47
CA THR A 66 -10.65 9.62 13.10
C THR A 66 -11.59 9.03 12.04
N TYR A 67 -12.73 8.47 12.43
CA TYR A 67 -13.67 7.86 11.51
C TYR A 67 -14.38 8.90 10.67
N ILE A 68 -14.32 8.70 9.36
CA ILE A 68 -15.04 9.50 8.38
C ILE A 68 -16.08 8.59 7.74
N TYR A 69 -17.31 9.09 7.67
CA TYR A 69 -18.45 8.40 7.09
C TYR A 69 -18.80 9.09 5.78
N SER A 70 -18.90 8.34 4.69
CA SER A 70 -19.37 8.86 3.41
C SER A 70 -20.87 9.19 3.48
N ASP A 71 -21.38 9.87 2.46
CA ASP A 71 -22.81 9.86 2.18
C ASP A 71 -23.27 8.42 1.86
N ALA A 72 -24.52 8.12 2.18
CA ALA A 72 -25.12 6.83 1.86
C ALA A 72 -25.44 6.73 0.36
N VAL A 73 -25.16 5.59 -0.26
CA VAL A 73 -25.39 5.31 -1.67
C VAL A 73 -26.15 4.00 -1.86
N GLU A 74 -26.90 3.87 -2.94
CA GLU A 74 -27.57 2.59 -3.33
C GLU A 74 -26.67 1.74 -4.26
N ASP A 75 -25.67 2.36 -4.87
CA ASP A 75 -24.69 1.67 -5.72
C ASP A 75 -23.71 0.84 -4.89
N THR A 76 -23.02 -0.10 -5.53
CA THR A 76 -22.00 -0.95 -4.91
C THR A 76 -20.59 -0.42 -5.11
N PHE A 77 -20.47 0.87 -5.36
CA PHE A 77 -19.20 1.57 -5.49
C PHE A 77 -19.35 3.04 -5.10
N LEU A 78 -18.25 3.65 -4.66
CA LEU A 78 -18.16 5.07 -4.33
C LEU A 78 -16.74 5.57 -4.58
N THR A 79 -16.61 6.73 -5.23
CA THR A 79 -15.31 7.36 -5.44
C THR A 79 -15.08 8.46 -4.41
N ILE A 80 -13.93 8.38 -3.73
CA ILE A 80 -13.51 9.34 -2.69
C ILE A 80 -12.11 9.82 -3.03
N GLU A 81 -11.83 11.09 -2.80
CA GLU A 81 -10.48 11.64 -2.84
C GLU A 81 -9.88 11.63 -1.44
N LEU A 82 -8.69 11.05 -1.30
CA LEU A 82 -7.96 10.87 -0.05
C LEU A 82 -6.60 11.54 -0.09
N ASP A 83 -6.04 11.82 1.08
CA ASP A 83 -4.72 12.40 1.20
C ASP A 83 -3.64 11.43 0.74
N ASP A 84 -2.64 11.96 0.04
CA ASP A 84 -1.48 11.21 -0.43
C ASP A 84 -0.57 10.78 0.74
N ASN A 85 0.25 9.75 0.50
CA ASN A 85 1.22 9.22 1.47
C ASN A 85 0.61 8.83 2.83
N SER A 86 -0.60 8.30 2.83
CA SER A 86 -1.34 7.92 4.03
C SER A 86 -1.78 6.47 3.98
N GLN A 87 -1.79 5.81 5.14
CA GLN A 87 -2.45 4.53 5.32
C GLN A 87 -3.88 4.76 5.77
N TYR A 88 -4.81 4.02 5.18
CA TYR A 88 -6.22 4.02 5.53
C TYR A 88 -6.69 2.63 5.90
N PHE A 89 -7.67 2.61 6.79
CA PHE A 89 -8.48 1.45 7.15
C PHE A 89 -9.90 1.74 6.71
N TRP A 90 -10.62 0.74 6.26
CA TRP A 90 -11.98 0.95 5.76
C TRP A 90 -12.85 -0.28 5.85
N LYS A 91 -14.14 -0.07 5.91
CA LYS A 91 -15.19 -1.06 5.73
C LYS A 91 -16.44 -0.39 5.15
N VAL A 92 -17.41 -1.20 4.74
CA VAL A 92 -18.71 -0.73 4.29
C VAL A 92 -19.78 -1.20 5.25
N LEU A 93 -20.73 -0.34 5.54
CA LEU A 93 -21.94 -0.65 6.29
C LEU A 93 -23.11 -0.71 5.30
N ALA A 94 -23.85 -1.81 5.26
CA ALA A 94 -25.10 -1.95 4.57
C ALA A 94 -26.25 -1.76 5.57
N SER A 95 -27.19 -0.90 5.27
CA SER A 95 -28.35 -0.61 6.13
C SER A 95 -29.64 -0.69 5.33
N ASP A 96 -30.67 -1.24 5.92
CA ASP A 96 -32.05 -1.27 5.41
C ASP A 96 -32.88 -0.07 5.88
N LEU A 97 -34.17 -0.08 5.56
CA LEU A 97 -35.11 0.95 5.94
C LEU A 97 -35.53 0.89 7.41
N ASP A 98 -35.39 -0.27 8.05
CA ASP A 98 -35.69 -0.50 9.46
C ASP A 98 -34.52 -0.19 10.39
N ASN A 99 -33.41 0.32 9.83
CA ASN A 99 -32.16 0.68 10.51
C ASN A 99 -31.36 -0.52 11.06
N PHE A 100 -31.58 -1.72 10.54
CA PHE A 100 -30.63 -2.80 10.74
C PHE A 100 -29.40 -2.55 9.87
N SER A 101 -28.24 -2.97 10.32
CA SER A 101 -27.03 -2.77 9.56
C SER A 101 -26.04 -3.92 9.74
N VAL A 102 -25.33 -4.24 8.66
CA VAL A 102 -24.32 -5.29 8.60
C VAL A 102 -23.03 -4.72 8.04
N GLY A 103 -21.92 -4.96 8.75
CA GLY A 103 -20.59 -4.59 8.27
C GLY A 103 -20.08 -5.57 7.21
N SER A 104 -19.34 -5.07 6.23
CA SER A 104 -18.66 -5.90 5.24
C SER A 104 -17.61 -6.82 5.90
N ASN A 105 -17.27 -7.93 5.23
CA ASN A 105 -16.25 -8.88 5.68
C ASN A 105 -16.44 -9.38 7.11
N ASP A 106 -17.68 -9.71 7.51
CA ASP A 106 -18.05 -10.09 8.89
C ASP A 106 -17.66 -9.01 9.92
N ASP A 107 -17.90 -7.76 9.58
CA ASP A 107 -17.57 -6.54 10.35
C ASP A 107 -16.06 -6.26 10.51
N GLN A 108 -15.21 -6.90 9.70
CA GLN A 108 -13.78 -6.64 9.70
C GLN A 108 -13.44 -5.50 8.72
N TYR A 109 -12.44 -4.70 9.08
CA TYR A 109 -11.91 -3.68 8.18
C TYR A 109 -10.78 -4.24 7.29
N SER A 110 -10.59 -3.61 6.15
CA SER A 110 -9.43 -3.77 5.27
C SER A 110 -8.53 -2.55 5.38
N SER A 111 -7.26 -2.67 5.02
CA SER A 111 -6.31 -1.57 4.99
C SER A 111 -5.68 -1.41 3.60
N PHE A 112 -5.26 -0.20 3.27
CA PHE A 112 -4.52 0.11 2.05
C PHE A 112 -3.68 1.38 2.23
N THR A 113 -2.77 1.65 1.30
CA THR A 113 -1.97 2.86 1.32
C THR A 113 -2.16 3.67 0.05
N VAL A 114 -2.38 4.97 0.23
CA VAL A 114 -2.47 5.96 -0.85
C VAL A 114 -1.09 6.50 -1.15
N GLY A 115 -0.77 6.61 -2.44
CA GLY A 115 0.55 7.01 -2.89
C GLY A 115 1.61 5.96 -2.62
N THR A 116 2.81 6.22 -3.03
CA THR A 116 3.96 5.55 -2.47
C THR A 116 4.12 6.11 -1.07
N LEU A 117 3.70 5.39 -0.05
CA LEU A 117 4.35 5.58 1.24
C LEU A 117 5.82 5.45 0.92
N LEU A 118 6.50 6.59 0.85
CA LEU A 118 7.94 6.58 0.79
C LEU A 118 8.39 5.94 2.11
N ILE A 119 8.50 4.60 2.11
CA ILE A 119 9.33 3.87 3.05
C ILE A 119 10.79 4.37 2.90
N ASP A 120 10.98 5.39 2.10
CA ASP A 120 12.26 6.02 1.78
C ASP A 120 12.65 7.21 2.67
N SER A 121 11.85 7.60 3.65
CA SER A 121 12.40 8.48 4.71
C SER A 121 13.30 7.72 5.70
N GLU A 122 13.35 6.38 5.64
CA GLU A 122 14.21 5.58 6.52
C GLU A 122 15.59 5.27 5.96
N LEU A 123 15.91 5.64 4.73
CA LEU A 123 17.11 5.10 4.15
C LEU A 123 18.03 6.15 3.49
N ILE A 124 18.00 7.39 3.96
CA ILE A 124 19.17 8.25 3.77
C ILE A 124 20.11 7.97 4.95
N PRO A 125 21.27 7.38 4.70
CA PRO A 125 22.24 7.14 5.77
C PRO A 125 22.61 8.47 6.43
N VAL A 126 22.71 8.46 7.75
CA VAL A 126 23.08 9.66 8.52
C VAL A 126 24.56 10.02 8.34
N ASN A 127 25.40 9.02 8.06
CA ASN A 127 26.84 9.16 7.92
C ASN A 127 27.36 8.56 6.61
N PHE A 128 28.47 9.11 6.11
CA PHE A 128 29.21 8.45 5.05
C PHE A 128 29.83 7.16 5.56
N ALA A 129 29.66 6.08 4.83
CA ALA A 129 30.30 4.80 5.14
C ALA A 129 30.75 4.10 3.86
N LEU A 130 31.85 3.35 3.97
CA LEU A 130 32.31 2.39 2.98
C LEU A 130 32.33 1.03 3.65
N HIS A 131 31.57 0.09 3.12
CA HIS A 131 31.44 -1.24 3.69
C HIS A 131 32.46 -2.20 3.10
N GLN A 132 32.75 -3.27 3.86
CA GLN A 132 33.59 -4.35 3.35
C GLN A 132 32.91 -4.97 2.13
N ASN A 133 33.71 -5.24 1.10
CA ASN A 133 33.20 -5.93 -0.10
C ASN A 133 32.70 -7.33 0.23
N TYR A 134 31.62 -7.75 -0.43
CA TYR A 134 31.05 -9.08 -0.26
C TYR A 134 30.67 -9.69 -1.63
N PRO A 135 31.00 -10.97 -1.86
CA PRO A 135 31.80 -11.87 -1.01
C PRO A 135 33.27 -11.44 -0.86
N ASN A 136 33.91 -11.86 0.23
CA ASN A 136 35.34 -11.71 0.43
C ASN A 136 35.87 -12.93 1.23
N PRO A 137 36.68 -13.84 0.66
CA PRO A 137 37.21 -13.81 -0.72
C PRO A 137 36.15 -13.90 -1.80
N PHE A 138 36.43 -13.40 -3.01
CA PHE A 138 35.50 -13.38 -4.14
C PHE A 138 36.04 -14.10 -5.38
N ASN A 139 35.11 -14.60 -6.26
CA ASN A 139 35.44 -15.27 -7.52
C ASN A 139 34.24 -15.18 -8.49
N PRO A 140 34.31 -14.54 -9.62
CA PRO A 140 35.31 -13.55 -10.02
C PRO A 140 34.95 -12.12 -9.58
N SER A 141 33.73 -11.89 -9.04
CA SER A 141 33.22 -10.56 -8.74
C SER A 141 32.85 -10.38 -7.28
N THR A 142 32.84 -9.14 -6.86
CA THR A 142 32.42 -8.71 -5.52
C THR A 142 31.60 -7.42 -5.62
N GLN A 143 30.71 -7.19 -4.65
CA GLN A 143 30.01 -5.93 -4.47
C GLN A 143 30.68 -5.07 -3.41
N ILE A 144 30.80 -3.79 -3.70
CA ILE A 144 31.27 -2.76 -2.78
C ILE A 144 30.08 -1.86 -2.50
N LYS A 145 29.67 -1.77 -1.23
CA LYS A 145 28.56 -0.94 -0.76
C LYS A 145 29.10 0.30 -0.07
N PHE A 146 28.41 1.42 -0.25
CA PHE A 146 28.74 2.68 0.41
C PHE A 146 27.50 3.52 0.65
N ASP A 147 27.52 4.35 1.68
CA ASP A 147 26.40 5.10 2.18
C ASP A 147 26.64 6.59 1.97
N LEU A 148 25.64 7.28 1.42
CA LEU A 148 25.71 8.70 1.11
C LEU A 148 24.56 9.46 1.82
N PRO A 149 24.84 10.30 2.83
CA PRO A 149 23.83 11.09 3.52
C PRO A 149 23.27 12.26 2.68
N LYS A 150 23.87 12.57 1.55
CA LYS A 150 23.43 13.62 0.62
C LYS A 150 23.98 13.36 -0.78
N ASP A 151 23.40 14.02 -1.76
CA ASP A 151 23.93 14.04 -3.13
C ASP A 151 25.34 14.61 -3.16
N ILE A 152 26.28 13.84 -3.70
CA ILE A 152 27.70 14.23 -3.71
C ILE A 152 28.47 13.60 -4.87
N MET A 153 29.54 14.27 -5.29
CA MET A 153 30.53 13.69 -6.19
C MET A 153 31.28 12.55 -5.50
N VAL A 154 31.19 11.35 -6.03
CA VAL A 154 31.84 10.15 -5.52
C VAL A 154 32.99 9.75 -6.43
N SER A 155 34.15 9.51 -5.85
CA SER A 155 35.30 8.86 -6.52
C SER A 155 35.63 7.58 -5.77
N LEU A 156 35.27 6.42 -6.36
CA LEU A 156 35.61 5.10 -5.82
C LEU A 156 36.62 4.41 -6.73
N THR A 157 37.82 4.16 -6.20
CA THR A 157 38.95 3.67 -6.97
C THR A 157 39.57 2.46 -6.25
N ILE A 158 39.93 1.44 -7.00
CA ILE A 158 40.67 0.26 -6.52
C ILE A 158 42.16 0.49 -6.70
N PHE A 159 42.90 0.17 -5.66
CA PHE A 159 44.37 0.21 -5.64
C PHE A 159 44.94 -1.16 -5.27
N ASP A 160 46.13 -1.46 -5.76
CA ASP A 160 46.87 -2.62 -5.30
C ASP A 160 47.62 -2.32 -3.94
N LEU A 161 48.28 -3.33 -3.42
CA LEU A 161 49.05 -3.22 -2.15
C LEU A 161 50.24 -2.25 -2.23
N MET A 162 50.66 -1.90 -3.44
CA MET A 162 51.73 -0.92 -3.69
C MET A 162 51.20 0.51 -3.91
N GLY A 163 49.85 0.69 -3.81
CA GLY A 163 49.20 1.98 -4.02
C GLY A 163 49.03 2.38 -5.47
N ARG A 164 49.19 1.46 -6.43
CA ARG A 164 48.96 1.74 -7.84
C ARG A 164 47.47 1.60 -8.15
N LYS A 165 46.93 2.56 -8.87
CA LYS A 165 45.55 2.51 -9.34
C LYS A 165 45.33 1.30 -10.26
N ILE A 166 44.32 0.49 -9.94
CA ILE A 166 43.86 -0.64 -10.74
C ILE A 166 42.64 -0.24 -11.59
N LYS A 167 41.58 0.26 -10.95
CA LYS A 167 40.34 0.60 -11.64
C LYS A 167 39.59 1.74 -10.95
N SER A 168 38.96 2.59 -11.74
CA SER A 168 37.98 3.55 -11.25
C SER A 168 36.58 2.97 -11.41
N LEU A 169 35.90 2.71 -10.30
CA LEU A 169 34.57 2.11 -10.30
C LEU A 169 33.46 3.14 -10.38
N VAL A 170 33.63 4.27 -9.68
CA VAL A 170 32.70 5.39 -9.69
C VAL A 170 33.48 6.69 -9.77
N ASN A 171 33.05 7.59 -10.64
CA ASN A 171 33.57 8.96 -10.72
C ASN A 171 32.46 9.87 -11.25
N SER A 172 31.40 10.03 -10.45
CA SER A 172 30.20 10.81 -10.82
C SER A 172 29.45 11.29 -9.60
N VAL A 173 28.56 12.24 -9.79
CA VAL A 173 27.57 12.60 -8.76
C VAL A 173 26.62 11.42 -8.54
N ARG A 174 26.44 11.07 -7.29
CA ARG A 174 25.51 10.04 -6.85
C ARG A 174 24.49 10.64 -5.88
N PRO A 175 23.22 10.21 -5.99
CA PRO A 175 22.19 10.65 -5.05
C PRO A 175 22.45 10.11 -3.64
N ALA A 176 21.86 10.76 -2.65
CA ALA A 176 21.78 10.25 -1.28
C ALA A 176 21.19 8.83 -1.25
N GLY A 177 21.57 8.04 -0.26
CA GLY A 177 21.08 6.67 -0.08
C GLY A 177 22.17 5.62 -0.01
N PHE A 178 21.76 4.35 0.09
CA PHE A 178 22.65 3.18 0.06
C PHE A 178 23.01 2.84 -1.38
N GLN A 179 24.28 2.92 -1.69
CA GLN A 179 24.81 2.70 -3.02
C GLN A 179 25.57 1.38 -3.10
N SER A 180 25.61 0.79 -4.30
CA SER A 180 26.45 -0.39 -4.55
C SER A 180 27.06 -0.35 -5.94
N VAL A 181 28.25 -0.94 -6.08
CA VAL A 181 28.92 -1.14 -7.36
C VAL A 181 29.62 -2.51 -7.38
N SER A 182 29.54 -3.18 -8.50
CA SER A 182 30.22 -4.48 -8.69
C SER A 182 31.62 -4.27 -9.27
N TRP A 183 32.58 -5.09 -8.82
CA TRP A 183 33.91 -5.19 -9.39
C TRP A 183 34.23 -6.66 -9.72
N ASP A 184 34.76 -6.88 -10.93
CA ASP A 184 35.03 -8.20 -11.52
C ASP A 184 36.52 -8.58 -11.53
N ALA A 185 37.33 -7.93 -10.69
CA ALA A 185 38.77 -8.07 -10.60
C ALA A 185 39.54 -7.66 -11.88
N THR A 186 38.93 -6.85 -12.75
CA THR A 186 39.63 -6.31 -13.92
C THR A 186 40.15 -4.91 -13.65
N ASN A 187 41.21 -4.51 -14.38
CA ASN A 187 41.72 -3.13 -14.42
C ASN A 187 40.89 -2.24 -15.37
N ASP A 188 41.29 -0.97 -15.54
CA ASP A 188 40.65 -0.04 -16.47
C ASP A 188 40.70 -0.48 -17.94
N TYR A 189 41.56 -1.44 -18.29
CA TYR A 189 41.72 -2.01 -19.63
C TYR A 189 40.98 -3.35 -19.81
N GLY A 190 40.31 -3.85 -18.76
CA GLY A 190 39.58 -5.13 -18.78
C GLY A 190 40.47 -6.36 -18.53
N GLU A 191 41.71 -6.17 -18.13
CA GLU A 191 42.68 -7.24 -17.82
C GLU A 191 42.60 -7.62 -16.32
N ARG A 192 42.86 -8.89 -16.02
CA ARG A 192 42.95 -9.42 -14.65
C ARG A 192 44.37 -9.47 -14.15
#